data_84875decab10ffce8b9b64bb82c502c0
#
_entry.id   84875decab10ffce8b9b64bb82c502c0
#
_cell.length_a   1.000
_cell.length_b   1.000
_cell.length_c   1.000
_cell.angle_alpha   90.00
_cell.angle_beta   90.00
_cell.angle_gamma   90.00
#
_symmetry.space_group_name_H-M   'P 1'
#
loop_
_entity.id
_entity.type
_entity.pdbx_description
1 polymer ?
#
loop_
_entity_poly.entity_id
_entity_poly.type
_entity_poly.pdbx_seq_one_letter_code
_entity_poly.pdbx_strand_id
1 'polypeptide(L)'
;MKEFFRLLRRFVPPYKKYLIWALFLNLLSAILNIFSFALIIPILQILFKMDTKTYEFIPWDAAGINMKDIAVNNFYYYVTEMIASQGGSLTLLILGVFLAVMTLLKAFSYFASSAVMIPLRTGVVRDIRAQVYNKVLHLPLSFFSEERKGDIIARMSGDVTEVETSVTSSLDMLIKNPILIIAYFGTLIAISWQLTPVSYTHLRAHETEADL
;
A
#
# COMPACT_ATOMS: atom_id res chain seq x y z
N MET A 1 20.58 1.78 -10.86
CA MET A 1 19.40 0.88 -10.71
C MET A 1 19.76 -0.61 -10.80
N LYS A 2 20.51 -1.08 -11.82
CA LYS A 2 20.86 -2.52 -11.97
C LYS A 2 21.62 -3.10 -10.76
N GLU A 3 22.57 -2.37 -10.18
CA GLU A 3 23.34 -2.79 -9.01
C GLU A 3 22.46 -2.95 -7.75
N PHE A 4 21.54 -2.02 -7.55
CA PHE A 4 20.58 -2.07 -6.45
C PHE A 4 19.67 -3.32 -6.53
N PHE A 5 19.12 -3.63 -7.68
CA PHE A 5 18.35 -4.87 -7.88
C PHE A 5 19.18 -6.13 -7.67
N ARG A 6 20.48 -6.10 -8.01
CA ARG A 6 21.41 -7.19 -7.75
C ARG A 6 21.62 -7.40 -6.25
N LEU A 7 21.76 -6.32 -5.47
CA LEU A 7 21.85 -6.39 -4.02
C LEU A 7 20.58 -6.97 -3.40
N LEU A 8 19.40 -6.47 -3.77
CA LEU A 8 18.14 -7.01 -3.28
C LEU A 8 17.98 -8.51 -3.58
N ARG A 9 18.26 -8.92 -4.81
CA ARG A 9 18.20 -10.34 -5.21
C ARG A 9 19.15 -11.23 -4.40
N ARG A 10 20.25 -10.68 -3.90
CA ARG A 10 21.24 -11.41 -3.09
C ARG A 10 20.83 -11.53 -1.63
N PHE A 11 20.28 -10.47 -1.02
CA PHE A 11 20.08 -10.38 0.43
C PHE A 11 18.62 -10.59 0.87
N VAL A 12 17.63 -10.39 0.01
CA VAL A 12 16.21 -10.54 0.36
C VAL A 12 15.72 -11.99 0.47
N PRO A 13 16.24 -12.98 -0.30
CA PRO A 13 15.72 -14.34 -0.30
C PRO A 13 15.56 -15.00 1.08
N PRO A 14 16.48 -14.85 2.05
CA PRO A 14 16.32 -15.42 3.39
C PRO A 14 15.09 -14.88 4.14
N TYR A 15 14.66 -13.65 3.79
CA TYR A 15 13.60 -12.91 4.48
C TYR A 15 12.28 -12.89 3.69
N LYS A 16 12.13 -13.70 2.64
CA LYS A 16 10.94 -13.72 1.76
C LYS A 16 9.61 -13.90 2.50
N LYS A 17 9.59 -14.58 3.64
CA LYS A 17 8.38 -14.75 4.46
C LYS A 17 7.83 -13.41 4.92
N TYR A 18 8.68 -12.53 5.43
CA TYR A 18 8.29 -11.19 5.88
C TYR A 18 7.80 -10.32 4.71
N LEU A 19 8.44 -10.46 3.55
CA LEU A 19 8.01 -9.78 2.32
C LEU A 19 6.60 -10.19 1.91
N ILE A 20 6.30 -11.49 1.87
CA ILE A 20 4.98 -12.01 1.51
C ILE A 20 3.90 -11.52 2.49
N TRP A 21 4.16 -11.58 3.79
CA TRP A 21 3.23 -11.09 4.79
C TRP A 21 3.00 -9.58 4.70
N ALA A 22 4.06 -8.80 4.46
CA ALA A 22 3.93 -7.36 4.26
C ALA A 22 3.11 -7.03 3.00
N LEU A 23 3.33 -7.74 1.89
CA LEU A 23 2.53 -7.61 0.67
C LEU A 23 1.06 -7.90 0.91
N PHE A 24 0.75 -9.00 1.60
CA PHE A 24 -0.62 -9.39 1.94
C PHE A 24 -1.31 -8.33 2.80
N LEU A 25 -0.67 -7.85 3.87
CA LEU A 25 -1.22 -6.83 4.77
C LEU A 25 -1.39 -5.48 4.07
N ASN A 26 -0.48 -5.09 3.17
CA ASN A 26 -0.63 -3.88 2.36
C ASN A 26 -1.80 -4.00 1.37
N LEU A 27 -1.96 -5.15 0.72
CA LEU A 27 -3.08 -5.40 -0.17
C LEU A 27 -4.41 -5.36 0.60
N LEU A 28 -4.47 -5.99 1.76
CA LEU A 28 -5.63 -5.92 2.65
C LEU A 28 -5.96 -4.47 3.05
N SER A 29 -4.95 -3.70 3.44
CA SER A 29 -5.13 -2.27 3.76
C SER A 29 -5.65 -1.47 2.56
N ALA A 30 -5.16 -1.74 1.34
CA ALA A 30 -5.61 -1.08 0.12
C ALA A 30 -7.08 -1.41 -0.19
N ILE A 31 -7.48 -2.68 -0.07
CA ILE A 31 -8.87 -3.11 -0.25
C ILE A 31 -9.79 -2.41 0.77
N LEU A 32 -9.43 -2.43 2.06
CA LEU A 32 -10.20 -1.76 3.11
C LEU A 32 -10.32 -0.24 2.87
N ASN A 33 -9.29 0.37 2.28
CA ASN A 33 -9.31 1.77 1.90
C ASN A 33 -10.36 2.06 0.82
N ILE A 34 -10.42 1.23 -0.22
CA ILE A 34 -11.42 1.34 -1.29
C ILE A 34 -12.84 1.22 -0.72
N PHE A 35 -13.09 0.24 0.14
CA PHE A 35 -14.36 0.08 0.81
C PHE A 35 -14.72 1.27 1.70
N SER A 36 -13.76 1.85 2.43
CA SER A 36 -13.99 3.05 3.24
C SER A 36 -14.42 4.24 2.40
N PHE A 37 -13.83 4.44 1.22
CA PHE A 37 -14.25 5.49 0.29
C PHE A 37 -15.65 5.21 -0.31
N ALA A 38 -15.94 3.97 -0.66
CA ALA A 38 -17.26 3.60 -1.19
C ALA A 38 -18.39 3.87 -0.18
N LEU A 39 -18.13 3.70 1.12
CA LEU A 39 -19.09 4.00 2.20
C LEU A 39 -19.39 5.49 2.37
N ILE A 40 -18.51 6.38 1.96
CA ILE A 40 -18.75 7.84 2.06
C ILE A 40 -19.93 8.26 1.19
N ILE A 41 -20.12 7.63 0.02
CA ILE A 41 -21.18 7.99 -0.91
C ILE A 41 -22.58 7.88 -0.28
N PRO A 42 -23.01 6.72 0.27
CA PRO A 42 -24.32 6.62 0.90
C PRO A 42 -24.45 7.50 2.15
N ILE A 43 -23.38 7.71 2.91
CA ILE A 43 -23.40 8.64 4.05
C ILE A 43 -23.73 10.06 3.60
N LEU A 44 -23.08 10.54 2.53
CA LEU A 44 -23.35 11.86 1.96
C LEU A 44 -24.77 11.96 1.37
N GLN A 45 -25.26 10.93 0.70
CA GLN A 45 -26.60 10.89 0.16
C GLN A 45 -27.67 11.04 1.26
N ILE A 46 -27.51 10.35 2.38
CA ILE A 46 -28.42 10.47 3.53
C ILE A 46 -28.30 11.85 4.17
N LEU A 47 -27.07 12.34 4.37
CA LEU A 47 -26.82 13.64 5.04
C LEU A 47 -27.42 14.82 4.28
N PHE A 48 -27.26 14.83 2.95
CA PHE A 48 -27.77 15.89 2.07
C PHE A 48 -29.21 15.66 1.58
N LYS A 49 -29.86 14.60 2.07
CA LYS A 49 -31.22 14.22 1.65
C LYS A 49 -31.38 14.17 0.13
N MET A 50 -30.35 13.66 -0.56
CA MET A 50 -30.40 13.49 -2.00
C MET A 50 -31.43 12.40 -2.33
N ASP A 51 -32.18 12.59 -3.42
CA ASP A 51 -33.14 11.60 -3.88
C ASP A 51 -32.45 10.25 -4.10
N THR A 52 -32.80 9.28 -3.26
CA THR A 52 -32.30 7.93 -3.37
C THR A 52 -33.12 7.19 -4.41
N LYS A 53 -32.43 6.66 -5.43
CA LYS A 53 -33.03 5.69 -6.35
C LYS A 53 -33.58 4.53 -5.53
N THR A 54 -34.79 4.06 -5.87
CA THR A 54 -35.30 2.80 -5.33
C THR A 54 -34.47 1.65 -5.91
N TYR A 55 -33.79 0.91 -5.04
CA TYR A 55 -33.03 -0.26 -5.41
C TYR A 55 -33.87 -1.51 -5.10
N GLU A 56 -33.93 -2.46 -6.02
CA GLU A 56 -34.55 -3.77 -5.81
C GLU A 56 -33.45 -4.83 -5.57
N PHE A 57 -33.75 -5.80 -4.73
CA PHE A 57 -32.79 -6.88 -4.47
C PHE A 57 -32.61 -7.74 -5.72
N ILE A 58 -31.35 -7.91 -6.14
CA ILE A 58 -30.98 -8.76 -7.28
C ILE A 58 -30.35 -10.04 -6.73
N PRO A 59 -30.89 -11.22 -7.06
CA PRO A 59 -30.28 -12.50 -6.69
C PRO A 59 -28.86 -12.64 -7.24
N TRP A 60 -27.98 -13.29 -6.47
CA TRP A 60 -26.57 -13.46 -6.84
C TRP A 60 -26.35 -14.35 -8.07
N ASP A 61 -27.34 -15.14 -8.45
CA ASP A 61 -27.38 -16.04 -9.61
C ASP A 61 -28.07 -15.42 -10.85
N ALA A 62 -28.37 -14.13 -10.81
CA ALA A 62 -29.03 -13.44 -11.93
C ALA A 62 -28.16 -13.49 -13.20
N ALA A 63 -28.69 -14.18 -14.23
CA ALA A 63 -27.99 -14.33 -15.50
C ALA A 63 -27.89 -13.00 -16.25
N GLY A 64 -26.70 -12.70 -16.76
CA GLY A 64 -26.46 -11.53 -17.63
C GLY A 64 -26.06 -10.23 -16.90
N ILE A 65 -25.97 -10.21 -15.57
CA ILE A 65 -25.53 -9.05 -14.79
C ILE A 65 -24.14 -9.36 -14.20
N ASN A 66 -23.24 -8.39 -14.25
CA ASN A 66 -21.92 -8.53 -13.63
C ASN A 66 -22.04 -8.65 -12.10
N MET A 67 -21.30 -9.56 -11.49
CA MET A 67 -21.27 -9.75 -10.03
C MET A 67 -20.95 -8.46 -9.27
N LYS A 68 -20.16 -7.57 -9.84
CA LYS A 68 -19.87 -6.24 -9.31
C LYS A 68 -21.16 -5.39 -9.21
N ASP A 69 -21.97 -5.37 -10.28
CA ASP A 69 -23.18 -4.54 -10.34
C ASP A 69 -24.24 -5.07 -9.39
N ILE A 70 -24.33 -6.39 -9.24
CA ILE A 70 -25.18 -7.07 -8.23
C ILE A 70 -24.74 -6.67 -6.83
N ALA A 71 -23.43 -6.73 -6.53
CA ALA A 71 -22.92 -6.39 -5.20
C ALA A 71 -23.16 -4.93 -4.83
N VAL A 72 -22.94 -3.99 -5.77
CA VAL A 72 -23.18 -2.57 -5.57
C VAL A 72 -24.67 -2.30 -5.40
N ASN A 73 -25.53 -2.87 -6.26
CA ASN A 73 -26.97 -2.69 -6.17
C ASN A 73 -27.54 -3.23 -4.84
N ASN A 74 -27.15 -4.44 -4.44
CA ASN A 74 -27.62 -5.04 -3.19
C ASN A 74 -27.12 -4.28 -1.96
N PHE A 75 -25.92 -3.72 -2.01
CA PHE A 75 -25.43 -2.85 -0.95
C PHE A 75 -26.34 -1.61 -0.77
N TYR A 76 -26.69 -0.92 -1.86
CA TYR A 76 -27.60 0.22 -1.83
C TYR A 76 -29.03 -0.19 -1.43
N TYR A 77 -29.50 -1.37 -1.86
CA TYR A 77 -30.77 -1.93 -1.42
C TYR A 77 -30.82 -2.06 0.11
N TYR A 78 -29.82 -2.70 0.75
CA TYR A 78 -29.78 -2.83 2.20
C TYR A 78 -29.68 -1.49 2.93
N VAL A 79 -28.94 -0.53 2.40
CA VAL A 79 -28.87 0.83 2.97
C VAL A 79 -30.26 1.51 2.90
N THR A 80 -30.95 1.41 1.77
CA THR A 80 -32.28 2.01 1.60
C THR A 80 -33.32 1.34 2.50
N GLU A 81 -33.29 0.03 2.62
CA GLU A 81 -34.17 -0.72 3.52
C GLU A 81 -33.90 -0.37 5.00
N MET A 82 -32.64 -0.17 5.37
CA MET A 82 -32.29 0.29 6.73
C MET A 82 -32.79 1.72 7.00
N ILE A 83 -32.74 2.61 6.02
CA ILE A 83 -33.33 3.97 6.13
C ILE A 83 -34.84 3.90 6.33
N ALA A 84 -35.52 3.04 5.59
CA ALA A 84 -36.98 2.90 5.65
C ALA A 84 -37.43 2.28 6.98
N SER A 85 -36.67 1.31 7.51
CA SER A 85 -37.01 0.58 8.75
C SER A 85 -36.64 1.31 10.02
N GLN A 86 -35.46 1.95 10.06
CA GLN A 86 -34.89 2.53 11.29
C GLN A 86 -34.75 4.05 11.27
N GLY A 87 -35.01 4.67 10.12
CA GLY A 87 -34.86 6.11 9.91
C GLY A 87 -33.39 6.52 9.58
N GLY A 88 -33.29 7.68 8.92
CA GLY A 88 -31.99 8.16 8.40
C GLY A 88 -30.94 8.44 9.48
N SER A 89 -31.32 8.92 10.66
CA SER A 89 -30.40 9.25 11.75
C SER A 89 -29.69 8.03 12.32
N LEU A 90 -30.42 6.92 12.54
CA LEU A 90 -29.86 5.70 13.09
C LEU A 90 -29.03 4.98 12.02
N THR A 91 -29.47 4.99 10.77
CA THR A 91 -28.69 4.47 9.64
C THR A 91 -27.35 5.21 9.49
N LEU A 92 -27.33 6.53 9.61
CA LEU A 92 -26.10 7.33 9.62
C LEU A 92 -25.15 6.92 10.75
N LEU A 93 -25.69 6.70 11.94
CA LEU A 93 -24.88 6.25 13.08
C LEU A 93 -24.26 4.87 12.80
N ILE A 94 -25.04 3.91 12.32
CA ILE A 94 -24.56 2.56 11.98
C ILE A 94 -23.47 2.61 10.90
N LEU A 95 -23.71 3.35 9.82
CA LEU A 95 -22.73 3.51 8.73
C LEU A 95 -21.48 4.23 9.22
N GLY A 96 -21.62 5.23 10.09
CA GLY A 96 -20.50 5.95 10.71
C GLY A 96 -19.63 5.03 11.60
N VAL A 97 -20.26 4.22 12.44
CA VAL A 97 -19.56 3.21 13.25
C VAL A 97 -18.87 2.18 12.36
N PHE A 98 -19.56 1.70 11.32
CA PHE A 98 -18.97 0.74 10.37
C PHE A 98 -17.75 1.34 9.63
N LEU A 99 -17.85 2.60 9.18
CA LEU A 99 -16.73 3.33 8.59
C LEU A 99 -15.56 3.48 9.57
N ALA A 100 -15.83 3.79 10.84
CA ALA A 100 -14.79 3.88 11.87
C ALA A 100 -14.07 2.54 12.08
N VAL A 101 -14.81 1.43 12.16
CA VAL A 101 -14.25 0.09 12.29
C VAL A 101 -13.39 -0.27 11.07
N MET A 102 -13.88 -0.01 9.85
CA MET A 102 -13.12 -0.24 8.62
C MET A 102 -11.83 0.59 8.57
N THR A 103 -11.89 1.85 9.02
CA THR A 103 -10.72 2.73 9.08
C THR A 103 -9.70 2.24 10.12
N LEU A 104 -10.14 1.75 11.27
CA LEU A 104 -9.28 1.15 12.28
C LEU A 104 -8.60 -0.13 11.75
N LEU A 105 -9.36 -1.02 11.11
CA LEU A 105 -8.82 -2.24 10.51
C LEU A 105 -7.78 -1.93 9.42
N LYS A 106 -8.06 -0.92 8.58
CA LYS A 106 -7.10 -0.42 7.57
C LYS A 106 -5.82 0.07 8.22
N ALA A 107 -5.94 0.93 9.22
CA ALA A 107 -4.79 1.50 9.94
C ALA A 107 -3.97 0.40 10.63
N PHE A 108 -4.63 -0.55 11.27
CA PHE A 108 -3.99 -1.71 11.89
C PHE A 108 -3.25 -2.58 10.86
N SER A 109 -3.87 -2.89 9.74
CA SER A 109 -3.25 -3.67 8.66
C SER A 109 -2.02 -2.98 8.09
N TYR A 110 -2.09 -1.65 7.88
CA TYR A 110 -0.96 -0.86 7.42
C TYR A 110 0.18 -0.81 8.45
N PHE A 111 -0.14 -0.62 9.71
CA PHE A 111 0.83 -0.65 10.80
C PHE A 111 1.48 -2.03 10.93
N ALA A 112 0.69 -3.10 10.92
CA ALA A 112 1.18 -4.47 10.97
C ALA A 112 2.12 -4.79 9.80
N SER A 113 1.79 -4.33 8.58
CA SER A 113 2.67 -4.45 7.43
C SER A 113 4.01 -3.77 7.65
N SER A 114 4.00 -2.56 8.21
CA SER A 114 5.23 -1.81 8.53
C SER A 114 6.06 -2.52 9.60
N ALA A 115 5.42 -3.08 10.63
CA ALA A 115 6.08 -3.84 11.69
C ALA A 115 6.72 -5.14 11.16
N VAL A 116 6.03 -5.87 10.28
CA VAL A 116 6.55 -7.09 9.64
C VAL A 116 7.76 -6.80 8.75
N MET A 117 7.88 -5.58 8.22
CA MET A 117 9.05 -5.18 7.41
C MET A 117 10.31 -4.93 8.24
N ILE A 118 10.21 -4.68 9.55
CA ILE A 118 11.38 -4.37 10.40
C ILE A 118 12.41 -5.51 10.36
N PRO A 119 12.07 -6.78 10.66
CA PRO A 119 13.07 -7.86 10.64
C PRO A 119 13.67 -8.10 9.25
N LEU A 120 12.96 -7.81 8.16
CA LEU A 120 13.52 -7.88 6.82
C LEU A 120 14.61 -6.81 6.63
N ARG A 121 14.32 -5.55 6.99
CA ARG A 121 15.28 -4.43 6.85
C ARG A 121 16.51 -4.65 7.72
N THR A 122 16.31 -4.90 9.01
CA THR A 122 17.41 -5.12 9.95
C THR A 122 18.25 -6.36 9.60
N GLY A 123 17.59 -7.42 9.09
CA GLY A 123 18.27 -8.62 8.63
C GLY A 123 19.16 -8.38 7.41
N VAL A 124 18.65 -7.70 6.40
CA VAL A 124 19.43 -7.33 5.19
C VAL A 124 20.62 -6.45 5.56
N VAL A 125 20.43 -5.45 6.40
CA VAL A 125 21.52 -4.56 6.84
C VAL A 125 22.57 -5.32 7.64
N ARG A 126 22.13 -6.19 8.57
CA ARG A 126 23.04 -7.06 9.34
C ARG A 126 23.90 -7.91 8.41
N ASP A 127 23.31 -8.53 7.41
CA ASP A 127 24.02 -9.42 6.50
C ASP A 127 25.00 -8.64 5.60
N ILE A 128 24.66 -7.40 5.19
CA ILE A 128 25.59 -6.50 4.49
C ILE A 128 26.78 -6.15 5.40
N ARG A 129 26.52 -5.71 6.64
CA ARG A 129 27.56 -5.37 7.61
C ARG A 129 28.48 -6.57 7.88
N ALA A 130 27.92 -7.76 8.05
CA ALA A 130 28.69 -8.99 8.26
C ALA A 130 29.60 -9.31 7.07
N GLN A 131 29.12 -9.12 5.83
CA GLN A 131 29.94 -9.35 4.65
C GLN A 131 31.08 -8.33 4.51
N VAL A 132 30.82 -7.04 4.77
CA VAL A 132 31.85 -5.99 4.78
C VAL A 132 32.90 -6.30 5.84
N TYR A 133 32.46 -6.59 7.07
CA TYR A 133 33.36 -6.93 8.17
C TYR A 133 34.24 -8.16 7.83
N ASN A 134 33.64 -9.24 7.38
CA ASN A 134 34.39 -10.44 6.97
C ASN A 134 35.37 -10.12 5.84
N LYS A 135 35.02 -9.26 4.89
CA LYS A 135 35.97 -8.88 3.83
C LYS A 135 37.17 -8.13 4.37
N VAL A 136 36.95 -7.22 5.32
CA VAL A 136 37.99 -6.44 5.96
C VAL A 136 38.95 -7.38 6.74
N LEU A 137 38.45 -8.37 7.49
CA LEU A 137 39.25 -9.33 8.23
C LEU A 137 40.18 -10.17 7.35
N HIS A 138 39.81 -10.39 6.08
CA HIS A 138 40.62 -11.18 5.13
C HIS A 138 41.60 -10.33 4.30
N LEU A 139 41.72 -9.02 4.61
CA LEU A 139 42.71 -8.18 3.95
C LEU A 139 44.13 -8.44 4.56
N PRO A 140 45.21 -8.39 3.75
CA PRO A 140 46.55 -8.56 4.25
C PRO A 140 46.95 -7.43 5.20
N LEU A 141 47.81 -7.72 6.18
CA LEU A 141 48.27 -6.71 7.17
C LEU A 141 48.91 -5.49 6.52
N SER A 142 49.52 -5.65 5.36
CA SER A 142 50.12 -4.54 4.59
C SER A 142 49.08 -3.52 4.10
N PHE A 143 47.82 -3.89 4.10
CA PHE A 143 46.72 -2.97 3.75
C PHE A 143 46.40 -1.99 4.88
N PHE A 144 46.70 -2.33 6.14
CA PHE A 144 46.39 -1.55 7.33
C PHE A 144 47.50 -0.59 7.73
N SER A 145 47.68 0.53 7.00
CA SER A 145 48.50 1.64 7.50
C SER A 145 47.72 2.48 8.49
N GLU A 146 48.40 3.36 9.29
CA GLU A 146 47.71 4.23 10.26
C GLU A 146 46.68 5.13 9.61
N GLU A 147 46.98 5.69 8.45
CA GLU A 147 46.00 6.52 7.67
C GLU A 147 44.81 5.72 7.17
N ARG A 148 45.05 4.47 6.71
CA ARG A 148 44.00 3.60 6.18
C ARG A 148 43.07 3.05 7.25
N LYS A 149 43.55 2.85 8.47
CA LYS A 149 42.68 2.39 9.59
C LYS A 149 41.56 3.36 9.84
N GLY A 150 41.85 4.68 9.90
CA GLY A 150 40.86 5.72 10.08
C GLY A 150 39.82 5.76 8.94
N ASP A 151 40.28 5.67 7.69
CA ASP A 151 39.41 5.64 6.50
C ASP A 151 38.51 4.39 6.48
N ILE A 152 39.03 3.21 6.81
CA ILE A 152 38.25 1.97 6.89
C ILE A 152 37.15 2.09 7.93
N ILE A 153 37.47 2.58 9.14
CA ILE A 153 36.48 2.76 10.22
C ILE A 153 35.42 3.79 9.81
N ALA A 154 35.82 4.91 9.21
CA ALA A 154 34.89 5.94 8.73
C ALA A 154 33.92 5.37 7.65
N ARG A 155 34.43 4.63 6.69
CA ARG A 155 33.61 3.98 5.65
C ARG A 155 32.69 2.90 6.21
N MET A 156 33.18 2.09 7.13
CA MET A 156 32.37 1.06 7.79
C MET A 156 31.24 1.66 8.64
N SER A 157 31.44 2.83 9.18
CA SER A 157 30.42 3.53 10.00
C SER A 157 29.52 4.44 9.17
N GLY A 158 30.08 5.21 8.23
CA GLY A 158 29.36 6.19 7.42
C GLY A 158 28.69 5.55 6.19
N ASP A 159 29.49 5.00 5.27
CA ASP A 159 29.01 4.49 4.00
C ASP A 159 28.00 3.33 4.18
N VAL A 160 28.22 2.47 5.17
CA VAL A 160 27.30 1.37 5.48
C VAL A 160 25.96 1.91 5.99
N THR A 161 25.97 3.00 6.75
CA THR A 161 24.72 3.63 7.22
C THR A 161 23.95 4.28 6.05
N GLU A 162 24.63 4.87 5.10
CA GLU A 162 24.01 5.40 3.89
C GLU A 162 23.38 4.29 3.04
N VAL A 163 24.09 3.16 2.86
CA VAL A 163 23.53 1.96 2.21
C VAL A 163 22.32 1.42 2.97
N GLU A 164 22.35 1.40 4.31
CA GLU A 164 21.23 1.02 5.16
C GLU A 164 19.99 1.88 4.90
N THR A 165 20.17 3.19 4.89
CA THR A 165 19.08 4.15 4.62
C THR A 165 18.52 3.96 3.21
N SER A 166 19.39 3.84 2.22
CA SER A 166 19.00 3.61 0.83
C SER A 166 18.24 2.29 0.64
N VAL A 167 18.72 1.19 1.23
CA VAL A 167 18.05 -0.12 1.17
C VAL A 167 16.69 -0.06 1.84
N THR A 168 16.61 0.55 3.02
CA THR A 168 15.36 0.65 3.79
C THR A 168 14.31 1.46 3.03
N SER A 169 14.67 2.65 2.54
CA SER A 169 13.77 3.52 1.78
C SER A 169 13.31 2.88 0.48
N SER A 170 14.23 2.23 -0.23
CA SER A 170 13.91 1.58 -1.50
C SER A 170 13.02 0.34 -1.33
N LEU A 171 13.21 -0.44 -0.27
CA LEU A 171 12.33 -1.57 0.05
C LEU A 171 10.91 -1.08 0.33
N ASP A 172 10.76 0.02 1.07
CA ASP A 172 9.45 0.62 1.32
C ASP A 172 8.78 1.09 0.03
N MET A 173 9.51 1.83 -0.82
CA MET A 173 9.00 2.31 -2.09
C MET A 173 8.58 1.16 -3.02
N LEU A 174 9.42 0.13 -3.16
CA LEU A 174 9.17 -1.00 -4.05
C LEU A 174 8.01 -1.90 -3.61
N ILE A 175 7.68 -1.92 -2.32
CA ILE A 175 6.64 -2.80 -1.78
C ILE A 175 5.32 -2.06 -1.65
N LYS A 176 5.32 -0.87 -1.04
CA LYS A 176 4.08 -0.14 -0.71
C LYS A 176 3.49 0.57 -1.94
N ASN A 177 4.30 1.31 -2.68
CA ASN A 177 3.82 2.16 -3.75
C ASN A 177 3.19 1.39 -4.93
N PRO A 178 3.78 0.29 -5.46
CA PRO A 178 3.16 -0.44 -6.55
C PRO A 178 1.79 -1.02 -6.19
N ILE A 179 1.62 -1.51 -4.95
CA ILE A 179 0.33 -2.05 -4.49
C ILE A 179 -0.73 -0.96 -4.48
N LEU A 180 -0.40 0.23 -3.94
CA LEU A 180 -1.32 1.35 -3.90
C LEU A 180 -1.67 1.83 -5.32
N ILE A 181 -0.69 1.95 -6.19
CA ILE A 181 -0.90 2.34 -7.58
C ILE A 181 -1.82 1.33 -8.28
N ILE A 182 -1.52 0.04 -8.21
CA ILE A 182 -2.34 -1.01 -8.83
C ILE A 182 -3.76 -1.02 -8.25
N ALA A 183 -3.91 -0.88 -6.93
CA ALA A 183 -5.21 -0.85 -6.26
C ALA A 183 -6.05 0.35 -6.71
N TYR A 184 -5.48 1.55 -6.75
CA TYR A 184 -6.21 2.76 -7.14
C TYR A 184 -6.50 2.79 -8.64
N PHE A 185 -5.53 2.46 -9.50
CA PHE A 185 -5.79 2.38 -10.94
C PHE A 185 -6.80 1.28 -11.27
N GLY A 186 -6.71 0.11 -10.62
CA GLY A 186 -7.69 -0.95 -10.75
C GLY A 186 -9.10 -0.48 -10.36
N THR A 187 -9.22 0.30 -9.29
CA THR A 187 -10.50 0.87 -8.86
C THR A 187 -11.02 1.90 -9.86
N LEU A 188 -10.17 2.81 -10.35
CA LEU A 188 -10.54 3.79 -11.37
C LEU A 188 -11.06 3.13 -12.65
N ILE A 189 -10.35 2.12 -13.15
CA ILE A 189 -10.76 1.33 -14.31
C ILE A 189 -12.10 0.63 -14.04
N ALA A 190 -12.28 0.10 -12.83
CA ALA A 190 -13.49 -0.60 -12.44
C ALA A 190 -14.71 0.33 -12.32
N ILE A 191 -14.52 1.58 -11.91
CA ILE A 191 -15.59 2.59 -11.77
C ILE A 191 -15.92 3.21 -13.14
N SER A 192 -14.92 3.61 -13.91
CA SER A 192 -15.13 4.23 -15.21
C SER A 192 -13.93 4.02 -16.15
N TRP A 193 -14.09 3.08 -17.06
CA TRP A 193 -13.12 2.85 -18.12
C TRP A 193 -12.86 4.10 -19.01
N GLN A 194 -13.89 4.94 -19.17
CA GLN A 194 -13.82 6.13 -20.00
C GLN A 194 -13.07 7.32 -19.37
N LEU A 195 -13.09 7.44 -18.04
CA LEU A 195 -12.41 8.52 -17.31
C LEU A 195 -10.93 8.24 -17.04
N THR A 196 -10.52 6.97 -17.05
CA THR A 196 -9.13 6.57 -16.75
C THR A 196 -8.10 7.15 -17.72
N PRO A 197 -8.29 7.14 -19.08
CA PRO A 197 -7.34 7.76 -20.00
C PRO A 197 -7.27 9.27 -19.86
N VAL A 198 -8.38 9.94 -19.50
CA VAL A 198 -8.41 11.39 -19.29
C VAL A 198 -7.56 11.79 -18.08
N SER A 199 -7.68 11.06 -16.96
CA SER A 199 -6.86 11.30 -15.77
C SER A 199 -5.37 11.08 -16.04
N TYR A 200 -5.01 10.07 -16.84
CA TYR A 200 -3.63 9.79 -17.21
C TYR A 200 -3.02 10.88 -18.10
N THR A 201 -3.78 11.38 -19.09
CA THR A 201 -3.33 12.46 -19.96
C THR A 201 -3.16 13.78 -19.22
N HIS A 202 -4.04 14.10 -18.27
CA HIS A 202 -3.92 15.29 -17.43
C HIS A 202 -2.71 15.27 -16.50
N LEU A 203 -2.41 14.13 -15.88
CA LEU A 203 -1.20 13.98 -15.06
C LEU A 203 0.08 14.18 -15.86
N ARG A 204 0.12 13.64 -17.07
CA ARG A 204 1.29 13.78 -17.96
C ARG A 204 1.45 15.20 -18.52
N ALA A 205 0.36 15.92 -18.76
CA ALA A 205 0.42 17.32 -19.19
C ALA A 205 1.02 18.24 -18.10
N HIS A 206 0.74 17.95 -16.83
CA HIS A 206 1.29 18.71 -15.69
C HIS A 206 2.79 18.47 -15.46
N GLU A 207 3.31 17.27 -15.78
CA GLU A 207 4.75 16.99 -15.71
C GLU A 207 5.54 17.75 -16.80
N THR A 208 4.95 17.91 -17.99
CA THR A 208 5.60 18.63 -19.09
C THR A 208 5.58 20.16 -18.94
N GLU A 209 4.67 20.73 -18.18
CA GLU A 209 4.67 22.17 -17.84
C GLU A 209 5.64 22.54 -16.70
N ALA A 210 6.02 21.58 -15.84
CA ALA A 210 6.96 21.80 -14.75
C ALA A 210 8.44 21.72 -15.20
N ASP A 211 8.71 21.20 -16.40
CA ASP A 211 10.06 21.07 -17.00
C ASP A 211 10.39 22.20 -18.01
N LEU A 212 9.55 23.24 -18.16
CA LEU A 212 9.76 24.43 -18.95
C LEU A 212 9.99 25.66 -18.05
#